data_f74ad3ed41e9e757844f2866e6f23bb9
#
_entry.id   f74ad3ed41e9e757844f2866e6f23bb9
#
_cell.length_a   1.000
_cell.length_b   1.000
_cell.length_c   1.000
_cell.angle_alpha   90.00
_cell.angle_beta   90.00
_cell.angle_gamma   90.00
#
_symmetry.space_group_name_H-M   'P 1'
#
loop_
_entity.id
_entity.type
_entity.pdbx_description
1 polymer ?
#
loop_
_entity_poly.entity_id
_entity_poly.type
_entity_poly.pdbx_seq_one_letter_code
_entity_poly.pdbx_strand_id
1 'polypeptide(L)'
;MRKLILFILTTALTLPGFGQAIDRFNPDTIKTIELDSNVKITARKFGIETFINAIVTDETFYQAFRNMKKYTFTAENRIYTYDKKNQVEGKIYRKIRHNNDGPYKMEYLAKEDAGKLFKKNGKYQLYTVEMFDYIFMNPYNSDLLTEGPMTTGAKGKGANEGYKDKLKTLIFSPGRPIKGLPFIGDKTQIFTANMRQYYDYSYDSGVYLDSIPVYRFKVAIKKDISSGTKDDLMIKSLVTIFDKRNFAILGRYVDMKYSNMLFDFDVQMNIEMTYFGEEKLPTKITYQGNWDYPFKKEERASFLIVHKDYHLGKGK
;
A
#
# COMPACT_ATOMS: atom_id res chain seq x y z
N MET A 1 -21.04 33.67 -64.15
CA MET A 1 -20.15 32.63 -63.57
C MET A 1 -20.02 32.86 -62.04
N ARG A 2 -20.80 32.16 -61.28
CA ARG A 2 -20.82 32.24 -59.80
C ARG A 2 -19.90 31.14 -59.25
N LYS A 3 -18.81 31.51 -58.59
CA LYS A 3 -17.93 30.54 -57.89
C LYS A 3 -18.52 30.22 -56.54
N LEU A 4 -18.94 28.97 -56.38
CA LEU A 4 -19.39 28.41 -55.14
C LEU A 4 -18.14 28.04 -54.29
N ILE A 5 -17.92 28.76 -53.19
CA ILE A 5 -16.88 28.43 -52.21
C ILE A 5 -17.49 27.45 -51.17
N LEU A 6 -17.03 26.21 -51.25
CA LEU A 6 -17.44 25.16 -50.28
C LEU A 6 -16.58 25.29 -49.02
N PHE A 7 -17.19 25.72 -47.90
CA PHE A 7 -16.53 25.80 -46.61
C PHE A 7 -16.68 24.44 -45.94
N ILE A 8 -15.59 23.65 -45.91
CA ILE A 8 -15.54 22.39 -45.14
C ILE A 8 -15.23 22.77 -43.70
N LEU A 9 -16.25 22.70 -42.85
CA LEU A 9 -16.12 22.84 -41.39
C LEU A 9 -15.63 21.51 -40.80
N THR A 10 -14.34 21.38 -40.58
CA THR A 10 -13.77 20.25 -39.85
C THR A 10 -14.02 20.46 -38.34
N THR A 11 -15.07 19.88 -37.83
CA THR A 11 -15.31 19.75 -36.39
C THR A 11 -14.33 18.71 -35.84
N ALA A 12 -13.23 19.16 -35.26
CA ALA A 12 -12.38 18.32 -34.44
C ALA A 12 -13.15 17.88 -33.20
N LEU A 13 -13.66 16.64 -33.21
CA LEU A 13 -14.13 15.99 -31.99
C LEU A 13 -12.96 15.80 -31.04
N THR A 14 -12.78 16.73 -30.12
CA THR A 14 -11.96 16.50 -28.93
C THR A 14 -12.72 15.53 -28.03
N LEU A 15 -12.43 14.24 -28.15
CA LEU A 15 -12.83 13.27 -27.15
C LEU A 15 -12.22 13.70 -25.81
N PRO A 16 -13.03 13.95 -24.76
CA PRO A 16 -12.47 14.13 -23.43
C PRO A 16 -11.75 12.84 -23.08
N GLY A 17 -10.42 12.90 -22.96
CA GLY A 17 -9.65 11.83 -22.38
C GLY A 17 -10.16 11.63 -20.97
N PHE A 18 -10.98 10.61 -20.76
CA PHE A 18 -11.32 10.13 -19.43
C PHE A 18 -9.99 9.68 -18.80
N GLY A 19 -9.36 10.58 -18.03
CA GLY A 19 -8.36 10.18 -17.06
C GLY A 19 -9.04 9.14 -16.19
N GLN A 20 -8.64 7.87 -16.33
CA GLN A 20 -9.11 6.82 -15.44
C GLN A 20 -8.64 7.22 -14.05
N ALA A 21 -9.55 7.80 -13.26
CA ALA A 21 -9.37 7.92 -11.84
C ALA A 21 -9.09 6.51 -11.35
N ILE A 22 -7.91 6.30 -10.75
CA ILE A 22 -7.62 5.02 -10.08
C ILE A 22 -8.72 4.92 -9.03
N ASP A 23 -9.52 3.85 -9.13
CA ASP A 23 -10.57 3.56 -8.16
C ASP A 23 -9.96 3.65 -6.77
N ARG A 24 -10.38 4.64 -6.00
CA ARG A 24 -9.95 4.77 -4.61
C ARG A 24 -10.40 3.50 -3.91
N PHE A 25 -9.45 2.71 -3.44
CA PHE A 25 -9.79 1.55 -2.66
C PHE A 25 -10.62 2.01 -1.46
N ASN A 26 -11.85 1.55 -1.41
CA ASN A 26 -12.71 1.74 -0.25
C ASN A 26 -12.71 0.42 0.54
N PRO A 27 -12.14 0.38 1.76
CA PRO A 27 -12.17 -0.82 2.60
C PRO A 27 -13.61 -1.27 2.93
N ASP A 28 -14.59 -0.37 2.81
CA ASP A 28 -16.00 -0.69 3.02
C ASP A 28 -16.64 -1.42 1.81
N THR A 29 -15.94 -1.51 0.66
CA THR A 29 -16.36 -2.35 -0.49
C THR A 29 -16.05 -3.83 -0.33
N ILE A 30 -15.34 -4.23 0.73
CA ILE A 30 -15.30 -5.62 1.17
C ILE A 30 -16.75 -5.95 1.54
N LYS A 31 -17.44 -6.72 0.66
CA LYS A 31 -18.84 -7.06 0.85
C LYS A 31 -19.06 -7.60 2.26
N THR A 32 -19.69 -6.80 3.10
CA THR A 32 -20.20 -7.25 4.39
C THR A 32 -21.37 -8.16 4.02
N ILE A 33 -21.23 -9.45 4.16
CA ILE A 33 -22.41 -10.32 4.17
C ILE A 33 -23.02 -10.09 5.53
N GLU A 34 -24.20 -9.48 5.57
CA GLU A 34 -25.10 -9.57 6.73
C GLU A 34 -25.38 -11.07 6.88
N LEU A 35 -24.64 -11.72 7.76
CA LEU A 35 -24.99 -13.04 8.21
C LEU A 35 -26.36 -12.92 8.86
N ASP A 36 -27.32 -13.71 8.35
CA ASP A 36 -28.66 -13.84 8.85
C ASP A 36 -28.68 -13.70 10.38
N SER A 37 -29.57 -12.87 10.90
CA SER A 37 -29.64 -12.46 12.31
C SER A 37 -29.73 -13.61 13.32
N ASN A 38 -29.83 -14.85 12.85
CA ASN A 38 -29.82 -16.08 13.64
C ASN A 38 -28.40 -16.59 13.98
N VAL A 39 -27.33 -16.05 13.40
CA VAL A 39 -25.95 -16.36 13.80
C VAL A 39 -25.41 -15.29 14.74
N LYS A 40 -26.12 -15.02 15.82
CA LYS A 40 -25.64 -14.25 16.99
C LYS A 40 -24.58 -14.99 17.81
N ILE A 41 -23.88 -15.94 17.23
CA ILE A 41 -22.92 -16.74 17.97
C ILE A 41 -21.54 -16.34 17.48
N THR A 42 -20.83 -15.64 18.33
CA THR A 42 -19.37 -15.56 18.40
C THR A 42 -18.71 -14.20 18.35
N ALA A 43 -19.37 -13.10 18.06
CA ALA A 43 -18.77 -11.76 18.18
C ALA A 43 -18.31 -11.43 19.63
N ARG A 44 -18.76 -12.17 20.63
CA ARG A 44 -18.34 -12.03 22.04
C ARG A 44 -17.10 -12.84 22.42
N LYS A 45 -16.54 -13.66 21.53
CA LYS A 45 -15.43 -14.57 21.87
C LYS A 45 -14.06 -13.93 21.89
N PHE A 46 -13.85 -12.83 21.15
CA PHE A 46 -12.56 -12.15 21.07
C PHE A 46 -12.72 -10.70 21.55
N GLY A 47 -11.96 -10.35 22.59
CA GLY A 47 -11.82 -8.94 22.98
C GLY A 47 -10.96 -8.17 21.95
N ILE A 48 -11.10 -6.85 21.91
CA ILE A 48 -10.27 -5.94 21.09
C ILE A 48 -8.77 -6.20 21.27
N GLU A 49 -8.37 -6.57 22.50
CA GLU A 49 -6.97 -6.89 22.84
C GLU A 49 -6.41 -8.07 22.03
N THR A 50 -7.24 -9.05 21.68
CA THR A 50 -6.81 -10.19 20.86
C THR A 50 -6.35 -9.73 19.48
N PHE A 51 -7.10 -8.82 18.85
CA PHE A 51 -6.74 -8.26 17.55
C PHE A 51 -5.49 -7.37 17.63
N ILE A 52 -5.43 -6.53 18.67
CA ILE A 52 -4.25 -5.66 18.88
C ILE A 52 -3.00 -6.50 19.07
N ASN A 53 -3.05 -7.51 19.95
CA ASN A 53 -1.91 -8.39 20.17
C ASN A 53 -1.51 -9.12 18.88
N ALA A 54 -2.47 -9.63 18.11
CA ALA A 54 -2.19 -10.27 16.84
C ALA A 54 -1.50 -9.33 15.84
N ILE A 55 -1.90 -8.04 15.77
CA ILE A 55 -1.24 -7.05 14.90
C ILE A 55 0.18 -6.74 15.36
N VAL A 56 0.36 -6.53 16.67
CA VAL A 56 1.65 -6.08 17.23
C VAL A 56 2.70 -7.20 17.20
N THR A 57 2.27 -8.45 17.35
CA THR A 57 3.17 -9.63 17.37
C THR A 57 3.31 -10.31 16.00
N ASP A 58 2.51 -9.90 14.99
CA ASP A 58 2.53 -10.56 13.69
C ASP A 58 3.86 -10.34 12.94
N GLU A 59 4.43 -11.43 12.49
CA GLU A 59 5.55 -11.47 11.57
C GLU A 59 5.19 -12.12 10.23
N THR A 60 4.01 -12.75 10.17
CA THR A 60 3.58 -13.54 9.01
C THR A 60 3.17 -12.67 7.83
N PHE A 61 2.72 -11.43 8.08
CA PHE A 61 2.38 -10.48 7.04
C PHE A 61 3.63 -10.07 6.23
N TYR A 62 4.73 -9.82 6.92
CA TYR A 62 6.02 -9.56 6.28
C TYR A 62 6.60 -10.83 5.63
N GLN A 63 6.45 -11.99 6.28
CA GLN A 63 6.91 -13.28 5.76
C GLN A 63 6.26 -13.62 4.40
N ALA A 64 5.03 -13.21 4.16
CA ALA A 64 4.36 -13.42 2.88
C ALA A 64 5.12 -12.78 1.69
N PHE A 65 5.74 -11.62 1.88
CA PHE A 65 6.60 -11.00 0.86
C PHE A 65 7.91 -11.78 0.69
N ARG A 66 8.46 -12.31 1.74
CA ARG A 66 9.68 -13.16 1.67
C ARG A 66 9.41 -14.47 0.94
N ASN A 67 8.23 -15.04 1.13
CA ASN A 67 7.82 -16.27 0.46
C ASN A 67 7.76 -16.11 -1.06
N MET A 68 7.53 -14.89 -1.59
CA MET A 68 7.55 -14.65 -3.04
C MET A 68 8.83 -15.16 -3.71
N LYS A 69 9.97 -15.18 -3.00
CA LYS A 69 11.24 -15.68 -3.53
C LYS A 69 11.23 -17.16 -3.89
N LYS A 70 10.28 -17.94 -3.37
CA LYS A 70 10.11 -19.37 -3.68
C LYS A 70 9.32 -19.60 -4.97
N TYR A 71 8.68 -18.55 -5.50
CA TYR A 71 7.71 -18.66 -6.57
C TYR A 71 8.20 -17.99 -7.85
N THR A 72 7.80 -18.57 -8.97
CA THR A 72 7.71 -17.90 -10.25
C THR A 72 6.34 -17.23 -10.33
N PHE A 73 6.27 -15.97 -10.76
CA PHE A 73 5.01 -15.22 -10.86
C PHE A 73 5.11 -14.07 -11.88
N THR A 74 3.97 -13.53 -12.25
CA THR A 74 3.87 -12.33 -13.08
C THR A 74 3.43 -11.14 -12.24
N ALA A 75 4.18 -10.03 -12.30
CA ALA A 75 3.82 -8.75 -11.70
C ALA A 75 3.36 -7.77 -12.77
N GLU A 76 2.21 -7.15 -12.58
CA GLU A 76 1.70 -6.04 -13.38
C GLU A 76 1.75 -4.76 -12.55
N ASN A 77 2.60 -3.81 -12.97
CA ASN A 77 2.88 -2.59 -12.22
C ASN A 77 2.40 -1.38 -13.03
N ARG A 78 1.58 -0.54 -12.41
CA ARG A 78 1.11 0.73 -12.95
C ARG A 78 1.42 1.84 -11.97
N ILE A 79 2.18 2.83 -12.41
CA ILE A 79 2.59 3.98 -11.61
C ILE A 79 2.18 5.24 -12.35
N TYR A 80 1.60 6.17 -11.62
CA TYR A 80 1.29 7.51 -12.10
C TYR A 80 1.91 8.54 -11.17
N THR A 81 2.53 9.54 -11.76
CA THR A 81 2.99 10.72 -11.04
C THR A 81 2.18 11.92 -11.50
N TYR A 82 1.94 12.86 -10.59
CA TYR A 82 1.05 13.98 -10.83
C TYR A 82 1.76 15.32 -10.59
N ASP A 83 1.34 16.32 -11.32
CA ASP A 83 1.71 17.71 -11.07
C ASP A 83 0.86 18.32 -9.93
N LYS A 84 1.11 19.59 -9.59
CA LYS A 84 0.39 20.33 -8.55
C LYS A 84 -1.12 20.51 -8.85
N LYS A 85 -1.54 20.32 -10.10
CA LYS A 85 -2.94 20.40 -10.53
C LYS A 85 -3.61 19.02 -10.60
N ASN A 86 -2.94 17.97 -10.08
CA ASN A 86 -3.37 16.58 -10.17
C ASN A 86 -3.50 16.05 -11.61
N GLN A 87 -2.76 16.64 -12.56
CA GLN A 87 -2.66 16.12 -13.91
C GLN A 87 -1.53 15.08 -13.96
N VAL A 88 -1.71 14.01 -14.73
CA VAL A 88 -0.68 12.98 -14.91
C VAL A 88 0.53 13.60 -15.60
N GLU A 89 1.67 13.65 -14.92
CA GLU A 89 2.95 14.15 -15.41
C GLU A 89 3.84 13.02 -15.94
N GLY A 90 3.67 11.81 -15.41
CA GLY A 90 4.39 10.62 -15.85
C GLY A 90 3.65 9.33 -15.55
N LYS A 91 3.88 8.31 -16.36
CA LYS A 91 3.34 6.97 -16.16
C LYS A 91 4.36 5.90 -16.43
N ILE A 92 4.32 4.83 -15.65
CA ILE A 92 5.05 3.59 -15.87
C ILE A 92 4.03 2.46 -15.97
N TYR A 93 4.14 1.67 -17.02
CA TYR A 93 3.49 0.37 -17.10
C TYR A 93 4.55 -0.70 -17.32
N ARG A 94 4.56 -1.71 -16.47
CA ARG A 94 5.48 -2.85 -16.61
C ARG A 94 4.75 -4.15 -16.30
N LYS A 95 4.86 -5.11 -17.21
CA LYS A 95 4.49 -6.49 -16.96
C LYS A 95 5.76 -7.30 -16.90
N ILE A 96 6.05 -7.88 -15.73
CA ILE A 96 7.31 -8.53 -15.42
C ILE A 96 7.05 -9.98 -15.02
N ARG A 97 7.76 -10.91 -15.62
CA ARG A 97 7.85 -12.28 -15.13
C ARG A 97 9.06 -12.41 -14.22
N HIS A 98 8.81 -12.78 -12.98
CA HIS A 98 9.82 -13.19 -12.02
C HIS A 98 9.96 -14.70 -12.09
N ASN A 99 11.04 -15.20 -12.67
CA ASN A 99 11.26 -16.62 -12.87
C ASN A 99 12.25 -17.15 -11.84
N ASN A 100 11.85 -18.20 -11.11
CA ASN A 100 12.65 -18.89 -10.10
C ASN A 100 12.74 -20.41 -10.38
N ASP A 101 12.58 -20.83 -11.63
CA ASP A 101 12.71 -22.25 -12.05
C ASP A 101 14.17 -22.67 -12.25
N GLY A 102 15.11 -21.86 -11.80
CA GLY A 102 16.56 -22.01 -11.86
C GLY A 102 17.21 -20.79 -11.20
N PRO A 103 18.34 -20.29 -11.71
CA PRO A 103 18.87 -19.01 -11.30
C PRO A 103 17.81 -17.93 -11.52
N TYR A 104 17.54 -17.10 -10.50
CA TYR A 104 16.54 -16.06 -10.60
C TYR A 104 16.76 -15.16 -11.84
N LYS A 105 15.69 -14.97 -12.59
CA LYS A 105 15.67 -14.11 -13.77
C LYS A 105 14.42 -13.26 -13.79
N MET A 106 14.58 -11.97 -14.01
CA MET A 106 13.51 -11.02 -14.26
C MET A 106 13.40 -10.75 -15.76
N GLU A 107 12.19 -10.91 -16.32
CA GLU A 107 11.91 -10.72 -17.73
C GLU A 107 10.77 -9.70 -17.90
N TYR A 108 11.03 -8.64 -18.68
CA TYR A 108 9.99 -7.69 -19.05
C TYR A 108 9.16 -8.24 -20.21
N LEU A 109 7.90 -8.58 -19.92
CA LEU A 109 6.92 -8.99 -20.92
C LEU A 109 6.32 -7.77 -21.65
N ALA A 110 6.21 -6.63 -20.95
CA ALA A 110 5.85 -5.34 -21.51
C ALA A 110 6.46 -4.23 -20.65
N LYS A 111 6.82 -3.12 -21.30
CA LYS A 111 7.37 -1.93 -20.66
C LYS A 111 6.97 -0.68 -21.44
N GLU A 112 6.29 0.25 -20.76
CA GLU A 112 5.93 1.56 -21.28
C GLU A 112 6.22 2.61 -20.22
N ASP A 113 7.12 3.52 -20.51
CA ASP A 113 7.43 4.67 -19.66
C ASP A 113 7.11 5.94 -20.45
N ALA A 114 6.37 6.87 -19.88
CA ALA A 114 6.02 8.13 -20.52
C ALA A 114 6.03 9.30 -19.54
N GLY A 115 6.34 10.50 -20.05
CA GLY A 115 6.36 11.73 -19.26
C GLY A 115 7.64 11.93 -18.45
N LYS A 116 7.56 12.78 -17.42
CA LYS A 116 8.71 13.22 -16.62
C LYS A 116 8.97 12.31 -15.43
N LEU A 117 9.53 11.14 -15.67
CA LEU A 117 9.79 10.12 -14.63
C LEU A 117 11.23 10.13 -14.14
N PHE A 118 12.16 10.42 -15.04
CA PHE A 118 13.58 10.28 -14.76
C PHE A 118 14.32 11.61 -14.86
N LYS A 119 15.35 11.74 -14.06
CA LYS A 119 16.37 12.81 -14.15
C LYS A 119 17.31 12.51 -15.32
N LYS A 120 18.11 13.51 -15.76
CA LYS A 120 19.12 13.35 -16.81
C LYS A 120 20.12 12.21 -16.56
N ASN A 121 20.35 11.84 -15.30
CA ASN A 121 21.24 10.76 -14.90
C ASN A 121 20.55 9.40 -14.78
N GLY A 122 19.31 9.25 -15.28
CA GLY A 122 18.54 8.00 -15.28
C GLY A 122 17.88 7.63 -13.94
N LYS A 123 18.08 8.40 -12.86
CA LYS A 123 17.40 8.17 -11.58
C LYS A 123 15.97 8.69 -11.63
N TYR A 124 15.08 8.09 -10.83
CA TYR A 124 13.73 8.59 -10.69
C TYR A 124 13.69 10.05 -10.20
N GLN A 125 12.75 10.82 -10.73
CA GLN A 125 12.53 12.20 -10.28
C GLN A 125 11.97 12.24 -8.86
N LEU A 126 10.99 11.38 -8.59
CA LEU A 126 10.33 11.28 -7.30
C LEU A 126 10.96 10.18 -6.46
N TYR A 127 11.29 10.50 -5.23
CA TYR A 127 11.83 9.55 -4.26
C TYR A 127 10.82 8.47 -3.90
N THR A 128 9.54 8.82 -3.84
CA THR A 128 8.45 7.89 -3.61
C THR A 128 8.42 6.78 -4.68
N VAL A 129 8.57 7.13 -5.96
CA VAL A 129 8.63 6.15 -7.07
C VAL A 129 9.86 5.25 -6.93
N GLU A 130 11.03 5.81 -6.63
CA GLU A 130 12.27 5.06 -6.39
C GLU A 130 12.11 4.05 -5.26
N MET A 131 11.47 4.45 -4.18
CA MET A 131 11.21 3.59 -3.02
C MET A 131 10.28 2.43 -3.33
N PHE A 132 9.19 2.69 -4.07
CA PHE A 132 8.24 1.65 -4.43
C PHE A 132 8.79 0.68 -5.48
N ASP A 133 9.59 1.17 -6.43
CA ASP A 133 10.34 0.29 -7.35
C ASP A 133 11.24 -0.66 -6.56
N TYR A 134 11.98 -0.13 -5.60
CA TYR A 134 12.87 -0.92 -4.76
C TYR A 134 12.14 -1.93 -3.86
N ILE A 135 11.03 -1.54 -3.24
CA ILE A 135 10.33 -2.38 -2.25
C ILE A 135 9.47 -3.44 -2.95
N PHE A 136 8.73 -3.08 -3.99
CA PHE A 136 7.65 -3.89 -4.51
C PHE A 136 7.85 -4.40 -5.94
N MET A 137 8.54 -3.64 -6.80
CA MET A 137 8.66 -4.03 -8.21
C MET A 137 9.88 -4.92 -8.45
N ASN A 138 10.88 -4.86 -7.58
CA ASN A 138 12.04 -5.74 -7.63
C ASN A 138 12.32 -6.41 -6.27
N PRO A 139 11.42 -7.27 -5.80
CA PRO A 139 11.51 -7.86 -4.47
C PRO A 139 12.75 -8.71 -4.25
N TYR A 140 13.35 -9.25 -5.32
CA TYR A 140 14.54 -10.09 -5.21
C TYR A 140 15.82 -9.32 -4.90
N ASN A 141 15.92 -8.06 -5.32
CA ASN A 141 17.08 -7.20 -5.07
C ASN A 141 16.91 -6.30 -3.86
N SER A 142 15.74 -6.34 -3.20
CA SER A 142 15.51 -5.51 -2.05
C SER A 142 16.00 -6.20 -0.77
N ASP A 143 16.72 -5.48 0.09
CA ASP A 143 17.07 -5.92 1.44
C ASP A 143 15.84 -6.20 2.31
N LEU A 144 14.65 -5.77 1.83
CA LEU A 144 13.38 -6.02 2.46
C LEU A 144 13.11 -7.50 2.64
N LEU A 145 13.59 -8.31 1.71
CA LEU A 145 13.36 -9.75 1.66
C LEU A 145 14.57 -10.56 2.14
N THR A 146 15.53 -9.95 2.83
CA THR A 146 16.62 -10.67 3.48
C THR A 146 16.12 -11.49 4.67
N GLU A 147 16.78 -12.59 4.98
CA GLU A 147 16.45 -13.43 6.13
C GLU A 147 16.73 -12.70 7.45
N GLY A 148 15.89 -12.93 8.46
CA GLY A 148 16.02 -12.34 9.79
C GLY A 148 14.78 -11.55 10.23
N PRO A 149 14.66 -11.24 11.52
CA PRO A 149 13.58 -10.39 12.02
C PRO A 149 13.65 -9.02 11.38
N MET A 150 12.51 -8.36 11.23
CA MET A 150 12.44 -7.00 10.72
C MET A 150 13.16 -6.05 11.69
N THR A 151 14.45 -5.83 11.45
CA THR A 151 15.27 -4.97 12.30
C THR A 151 14.94 -3.53 12.04
N THR A 152 14.38 -2.87 13.02
CA THR A 152 14.24 -1.42 13.05
C THR A 152 15.61 -0.81 13.40
N GLY A 153 16.42 -0.52 12.39
CA GLY A 153 17.66 0.21 12.56
C GLY A 153 18.93 -0.60 12.36
N ALA A 154 19.31 -0.86 11.12
CA ALA A 154 20.67 -1.25 10.81
C ALA A 154 21.64 -0.10 11.13
N LYS A 155 22.57 -0.32 12.05
CA LYS A 155 23.68 0.61 12.30
C LYS A 155 24.55 0.67 11.04
N GLY A 156 24.72 1.86 10.47
CA GLY A 156 25.87 2.14 9.61
C GLY A 156 25.63 2.39 8.12
N LYS A 157 24.42 2.69 7.68
CA LYS A 157 24.15 3.03 6.28
C LYS A 157 23.56 4.43 6.16
N GLY A 158 23.86 5.14 5.07
CA GLY A 158 23.60 6.56 4.90
C GLY A 158 22.16 7.02 5.16
N ALA A 159 21.92 8.32 5.29
CA ALA A 159 20.64 8.93 5.66
C ALA A 159 19.44 8.41 4.82
N ASN A 160 19.64 8.09 3.54
CA ASN A 160 18.58 7.56 2.65
C ASN A 160 18.13 6.13 3.01
N GLU A 161 19.01 5.29 3.54
CA GLU A 161 18.65 3.92 3.95
C GLU A 161 17.83 3.91 5.24
N GLY A 162 18.08 4.86 6.14
CA GLY A 162 17.26 5.03 7.34
C GLY A 162 15.79 5.36 7.06
N TYR A 163 15.48 6.06 5.97
CA TYR A 163 14.08 6.33 5.57
C TYR A 163 13.39 5.09 5.00
N LYS A 164 14.10 4.23 4.29
CA LYS A 164 13.58 2.96 3.78
C LYS A 164 13.09 2.05 4.91
N ASP A 165 13.88 1.90 5.96
CA ASP A 165 13.52 1.09 7.13
C ASP A 165 12.32 1.67 7.90
N LYS A 166 12.21 2.99 7.96
CA LYS A 166 11.08 3.69 8.58
C LYS A 166 9.78 3.44 7.82
N LEU A 167 9.84 3.52 6.48
CA LEU A 167 8.68 3.23 5.63
C LEU A 167 8.26 1.75 5.73
N LYS A 168 9.22 0.83 5.80
CA LYS A 168 8.94 -0.59 6.07
C LYS A 168 8.15 -0.78 7.36
N THR A 169 8.61 -0.17 8.45
CA THR A 169 7.93 -0.27 9.75
C THR A 169 6.50 0.23 9.66
N LEU A 170 6.29 1.35 8.98
CA LEU A 170 4.97 1.93 8.79
C LEU A 170 4.02 1.01 8.02
N ILE A 171 4.52 0.38 6.97
CA ILE A 171 3.76 -0.50 6.09
C ILE A 171 3.49 -1.87 6.74
N PHE A 172 4.55 -2.49 7.26
CA PHE A 172 4.50 -3.89 7.69
C PHE A 172 4.18 -4.07 9.17
N SER A 173 4.39 -3.05 9.99
CA SER A 173 4.16 -3.11 11.44
C SER A 173 3.53 -1.84 11.98
N PRO A 174 2.31 -1.48 11.52
CA PRO A 174 1.61 -0.32 12.02
C PRO A 174 1.40 -0.42 13.53
N GLY A 175 1.52 0.71 14.21
CA GLY A 175 1.42 0.76 15.67
C GLY A 175 2.74 0.52 16.42
N ARG A 176 3.82 0.16 15.73
CA ARG A 176 5.16 0.13 16.32
C ARG A 176 5.82 1.52 16.25
N PRO A 177 6.68 1.88 17.24
CA PRO A 177 7.39 3.15 17.23
C PRO A 177 8.37 3.21 16.05
N ILE A 178 8.38 4.33 15.35
CA ILE A 178 9.35 4.61 14.28
C ILE A 178 10.49 5.46 14.86
N LYS A 179 11.62 4.84 15.15
CA LYS A 179 12.77 5.54 15.72
C LYS A 179 13.41 6.52 14.71
N GLY A 180 13.83 7.67 15.20
CA GLY A 180 14.61 8.66 14.44
C GLY A 180 13.82 9.41 13.36
N LEU A 181 12.49 9.50 13.47
CA LEU A 181 11.67 10.52 12.83
C LEU A 181 11.32 11.56 13.90
N PRO A 182 11.86 12.78 13.82
CA PRO A 182 11.48 13.85 14.73
C PRO A 182 9.96 14.07 14.64
N PHE A 183 9.31 14.24 15.78
CA PHE A 183 7.87 14.58 15.90
C PHE A 183 6.86 13.50 15.46
N ILE A 184 7.28 12.35 14.93
CA ILE A 184 6.38 11.30 14.41
C ILE A 184 6.44 10.01 15.21
N GLY A 185 7.57 9.70 15.85
CA GLY A 185 7.84 8.38 16.44
C GLY A 185 6.73 7.84 17.32
N ASP A 186 6.12 8.69 18.14
CA ASP A 186 5.05 8.28 19.06
C ASP A 186 3.65 8.33 18.42
N LYS A 187 3.45 9.14 17.36
CA LYS A 187 2.16 9.31 16.70
C LYS A 187 1.71 8.10 15.89
N THR A 188 2.61 7.15 15.63
CA THR A 188 2.29 5.87 15.00
C THR A 188 1.84 4.79 15.98
N GLN A 189 2.07 5.01 17.28
CA GLN A 189 1.85 4.00 18.33
C GLN A 189 0.38 3.95 18.79
N ILE A 190 -0.54 3.79 17.84
CA ILE A 190 -2.00 3.84 18.07
C ILE A 190 -2.52 2.85 19.11
N PHE A 191 -1.74 1.84 19.47
CA PHE A 191 -2.13 0.80 20.45
C PHE A 191 -1.63 1.05 21.87
N THR A 192 -0.87 2.12 22.11
CA THR A 192 -0.43 2.49 23.47
C THR A 192 -1.57 3.13 24.28
N ALA A 193 -1.48 3.02 25.60
CA ALA A 193 -2.50 3.58 26.51
C ALA A 193 -2.79 5.06 26.24
N ASN A 194 -1.75 5.86 26.00
CA ASN A 194 -1.88 7.30 25.74
C ASN A 194 -2.59 7.60 24.41
N MET A 195 -2.44 6.74 23.38
CA MET A 195 -3.04 6.96 22.07
C MET A 195 -4.45 6.36 21.98
N ARG A 196 -4.75 5.31 22.73
CA ARG A 196 -6.06 4.63 22.69
C ARG A 196 -7.24 5.54 23.01
N GLN A 197 -7.06 6.55 23.80
CA GLN A 197 -8.14 7.51 24.14
C GLN A 197 -8.69 8.26 22.91
N TYR A 198 -7.93 8.34 21.83
CA TYR A 198 -8.29 9.08 20.61
C TYR A 198 -8.89 8.21 19.52
N TYR A 199 -8.91 6.88 19.69
CA TYR A 199 -9.34 5.94 18.65
C TYR A 199 -10.50 5.07 19.11
N ASP A 200 -11.38 4.79 18.15
CA ASP A 200 -12.38 3.73 18.25
C ASP A 200 -11.81 2.45 17.64
N TYR A 201 -12.04 1.33 18.34
CA TYR A 201 -11.64 0.00 17.93
C TYR A 201 -12.89 -0.85 17.76
N SER A 202 -13.07 -1.40 16.59
CA SER A 202 -14.23 -2.24 16.28
C SER A 202 -13.82 -3.41 15.40
N TYR A 203 -14.64 -4.45 15.36
CA TYR A 203 -14.50 -5.50 14.36
C TYR A 203 -15.88 -6.01 13.94
N ASP A 204 -15.94 -6.49 12.73
CA ASP A 204 -17.09 -7.16 12.15
C ASP A 204 -16.66 -8.44 11.42
N SER A 205 -17.64 -9.17 10.92
CA SER A 205 -17.45 -10.40 10.16
C SER A 205 -17.75 -10.15 8.69
N GLY A 206 -16.98 -10.79 7.81
CA GLY A 206 -17.19 -10.69 6.38
C GLY A 206 -16.65 -11.91 5.65
N VAL A 207 -16.69 -11.85 4.31
CA VAL A 207 -16.09 -12.82 3.41
C VAL A 207 -15.08 -12.08 2.52
N TYR A 208 -13.88 -12.59 2.47
CA TYR A 208 -12.77 -12.05 1.71
C TYR A 208 -12.54 -12.90 0.46
N LEU A 209 -12.34 -12.25 -0.69
CA LEU A 209 -12.19 -12.92 -2.00
C LEU A 209 -13.30 -13.95 -2.28
N ASP A 210 -14.55 -13.59 -1.95
CA ASP A 210 -15.79 -14.37 -2.16
C ASP A 210 -15.84 -15.75 -1.46
N SER A 211 -14.83 -16.16 -0.71
CA SER A 211 -14.76 -17.50 -0.12
C SER A 211 -14.18 -17.60 1.29
N ILE A 212 -13.33 -16.68 1.70
CA ILE A 212 -12.60 -16.81 2.96
C ILE A 212 -13.34 -16.07 4.07
N PRO A 213 -13.86 -16.76 5.12
CA PRO A 213 -14.50 -16.09 6.24
C PRO A 213 -13.48 -15.30 7.05
N VAL A 214 -13.74 -14.01 7.28
CA VAL A 214 -12.78 -13.12 7.93
C VAL A 214 -13.41 -12.31 9.06
N TYR A 215 -12.54 -11.84 9.96
CA TYR A 215 -12.80 -10.66 10.79
C TYR A 215 -12.14 -9.45 10.13
N ARG A 216 -12.88 -8.34 10.08
CA ARG A 216 -12.36 -7.03 9.69
C ARG A 216 -12.20 -6.18 10.95
N PHE A 217 -10.99 -6.02 11.42
CA PHE A 217 -10.67 -5.18 12.56
C PHE A 217 -10.34 -3.77 12.10
N LYS A 218 -11.04 -2.78 12.61
CA LYS A 218 -10.93 -1.38 12.25
C LYS A 218 -10.52 -0.52 13.44
N VAL A 219 -9.54 0.31 13.24
CA VAL A 219 -9.13 1.42 14.11
C VAL A 219 -9.40 2.72 13.37
N ALA A 220 -10.10 3.64 13.99
CA ALA A 220 -10.40 4.95 13.39
C ALA A 220 -10.38 6.04 14.47
N ILE A 221 -10.08 7.27 14.07
CA ILE A 221 -10.14 8.42 14.98
C ILE A 221 -11.57 8.61 15.46
N LYS A 222 -11.76 8.83 16.75
CA LYS A 222 -13.07 9.12 17.36
C LYS A 222 -13.71 10.37 16.74
N LYS A 223 -15.03 10.35 16.60
CA LYS A 223 -15.78 11.44 15.99
C LYS A 223 -15.87 12.68 16.87
N ASP A 224 -15.88 12.50 18.18
CA ASP A 224 -16.14 13.51 19.21
C ASP A 224 -14.92 14.31 19.68
N ILE A 225 -13.73 14.02 19.15
CA ILE A 225 -12.54 14.80 19.47
C ILE A 225 -12.42 16.06 18.59
N SER A 226 -11.73 17.09 19.11
CA SER A 226 -11.55 18.36 18.41
C SER A 226 -10.82 18.19 17.06
N SER A 227 -11.08 19.09 16.11
CA SER A 227 -10.40 19.09 14.81
C SER A 227 -8.88 19.23 14.94
N GLY A 228 -8.38 20.12 15.82
CA GLY A 228 -6.95 20.28 16.06
C GLY A 228 -6.29 18.99 16.56
N THR A 229 -6.94 18.27 17.48
CA THR A 229 -6.43 16.96 17.93
C THR A 229 -6.47 15.93 16.79
N LYS A 230 -7.53 15.92 15.94
CA LYS A 230 -7.60 15.05 14.77
C LYS A 230 -6.46 15.29 13.79
N ASP A 231 -6.10 16.55 13.58
CA ASP A 231 -5.00 16.93 12.67
C ASP A 231 -3.64 16.43 13.22
N ASP A 232 -3.46 16.45 14.52
CA ASP A 232 -2.27 15.94 15.19
C ASP A 232 -2.11 14.41 15.16
N LEU A 233 -3.18 13.66 14.96
CA LEU A 233 -3.15 12.21 14.87
C LEU A 233 -2.77 11.78 13.46
N MET A 234 -1.68 11.03 13.33
CA MET A 234 -1.13 10.66 12.04
C MET A 234 -1.92 9.56 11.32
N ILE A 235 -2.29 8.49 12.02
CA ILE A 235 -3.08 7.40 11.45
C ILE A 235 -4.56 7.77 11.55
N LYS A 236 -5.20 7.99 10.40
CA LYS A 236 -6.63 8.33 10.34
C LYS A 236 -7.49 7.08 10.42
N SER A 237 -7.06 6.02 9.76
CA SER A 237 -7.72 4.71 9.81
C SER A 237 -6.72 3.58 9.54
N LEU A 238 -6.92 2.47 10.23
CA LEU A 238 -6.24 1.19 9.96
C LEU A 238 -7.31 0.09 9.90
N VAL A 239 -7.33 -0.67 8.82
CA VAL A 239 -8.18 -1.88 8.72
C VAL A 239 -7.26 -3.08 8.51
N THR A 240 -7.47 -4.14 9.31
CA THR A 240 -6.73 -5.40 9.19
C THR A 240 -7.73 -6.54 9.01
N ILE A 241 -7.50 -7.35 7.99
CA ILE A 241 -8.33 -8.50 7.63
C ILE A 241 -7.69 -9.77 8.21
N PHE A 242 -8.43 -10.48 9.06
CA PHE A 242 -7.99 -11.71 9.69
C PHE A 242 -8.80 -12.90 9.19
N ASP A 243 -8.15 -13.96 8.78
CA ASP A 243 -8.81 -15.24 8.52
C ASP A 243 -9.42 -15.80 9.82
N LYS A 244 -10.71 -16.13 9.82
CA LYS A 244 -11.38 -16.70 11.00
C LYS A 244 -10.86 -18.07 11.40
N ARG A 245 -10.31 -18.81 10.48
CA ARG A 245 -9.88 -20.20 10.69
C ARG A 245 -8.59 -20.30 11.52
N ASN A 246 -7.65 -19.37 11.30
CA ASN A 246 -6.31 -19.42 11.89
C ASN A 246 -5.77 -18.07 12.40
N PHE A 247 -6.59 -17.03 12.31
CA PHE A 247 -6.25 -15.65 12.71
C PHE A 247 -5.09 -15.01 11.94
N ALA A 248 -4.75 -15.56 10.77
CA ALA A 248 -3.71 -15.01 9.89
C ALA A 248 -4.18 -13.70 9.24
N ILE A 249 -3.28 -12.72 9.12
CA ILE A 249 -3.57 -11.45 8.44
C ILE A 249 -3.52 -11.66 6.93
N LEU A 250 -4.63 -11.38 6.24
CA LEU A 250 -4.79 -11.49 4.79
C LEU A 250 -4.79 -10.14 4.06
N GLY A 251 -4.95 -9.06 4.78
CA GLY A 251 -4.97 -7.74 4.16
C GLY A 251 -4.80 -6.64 5.18
N ARG A 252 -4.34 -5.49 4.69
CA ARG A 252 -4.16 -4.29 5.50
C ARG A 252 -4.38 -3.05 4.66
N TYR A 253 -5.26 -2.19 5.14
CA TYR A 253 -5.45 -0.84 4.65
C TYR A 253 -4.99 0.15 5.71
N VAL A 254 -4.27 1.18 5.30
CA VAL A 254 -3.86 2.28 6.16
C VAL A 254 -4.12 3.62 5.48
N ASP A 255 -4.73 4.53 6.21
CA ASP A 255 -4.94 5.92 5.83
C ASP A 255 -4.18 6.79 6.83
N MET A 256 -3.23 7.57 6.33
CA MET A 256 -2.36 8.42 7.13
C MET A 256 -2.33 9.82 6.56
N LYS A 257 -2.49 10.79 7.42
CA LYS A 257 -2.36 12.19 7.08
C LYS A 257 -1.73 12.95 8.23
N TYR A 258 -0.74 13.76 7.92
CA TYR A 258 -0.09 14.59 8.91
C TYR A 258 0.50 15.84 8.26
N SER A 259 0.34 16.98 8.90
CA SER A 259 0.88 18.25 8.45
C SER A 259 1.53 18.98 9.62
N ASN A 260 2.75 19.48 9.42
CA ASN A 260 3.41 20.40 10.31
C ASN A 260 4.31 21.37 9.51
N MET A 261 5.03 22.25 10.20
CA MET A 261 5.91 23.23 9.56
C MET A 261 7.06 22.61 8.72
N LEU A 262 7.40 21.34 8.97
CA LEU A 262 8.55 20.69 8.34
C LEU A 262 8.16 19.75 7.21
N PHE A 263 6.96 19.18 7.23
CA PHE A 263 6.48 18.32 6.17
C PHE A 263 4.98 18.06 6.25
N ASP A 264 4.41 17.80 5.11
CA ASP A 264 3.03 17.42 4.92
C ASP A 264 2.96 16.10 4.16
N PHE A 265 2.09 15.19 4.59
CA PHE A 265 1.78 14.02 3.80
C PHE A 265 0.32 13.56 3.97
N ASP A 266 -0.21 12.99 2.90
CA ASP A 266 -1.52 12.36 2.84
C ASP A 266 -1.37 11.07 2.04
N VAL A 267 -1.45 9.92 2.70
CA VAL A 267 -1.07 8.62 2.14
C VAL A 267 -2.12 7.56 2.46
N GLN A 268 -2.57 6.88 1.44
CA GLN A 268 -3.43 5.71 1.54
C GLN A 268 -2.76 4.52 0.88
N MET A 269 -2.75 3.39 1.58
CA MET A 269 -2.16 2.15 1.08
C MET A 269 -3.01 0.95 1.44
N ASN A 270 -3.15 0.03 0.49
CA ASN A 270 -3.79 -1.25 0.71
C ASN A 270 -2.90 -2.39 0.21
N ILE A 271 -2.81 -3.46 0.99
CA ILE A 271 -2.12 -4.70 0.64
C ILE A 271 -3.10 -5.84 0.82
N GLU A 272 -3.29 -6.62 -0.24
CA GLU A 272 -4.12 -7.81 -0.27
C GLU A 272 -3.26 -9.05 -0.48
N MET A 273 -3.56 -10.12 0.25
CA MET A 273 -2.87 -11.40 0.17
C MET A 273 -3.88 -12.53 -0.02
N THR A 274 -3.43 -13.65 -0.56
CA THR A 274 -4.22 -14.88 -0.56
C THR A 274 -3.32 -16.08 -0.27
N TYR A 275 -3.94 -17.25 -0.10
CA TYR A 275 -3.24 -18.50 0.09
C TYR A 275 -2.85 -19.14 -1.25
N PHE A 276 -1.64 -19.68 -1.28
CA PHE A 276 -1.14 -20.60 -2.30
C PHE A 276 -0.59 -21.83 -1.56
N GLY A 277 -1.39 -22.91 -1.53
CA GLY A 277 -1.16 -24.00 -0.59
C GLY A 277 -1.30 -23.52 0.85
N GLU A 278 -0.28 -23.74 1.66
CA GLU A 278 -0.22 -23.30 3.05
C GLU A 278 0.40 -21.90 3.24
N GLU A 279 0.99 -21.34 2.20
CA GLU A 279 1.69 -20.05 2.26
C GLU A 279 0.78 -18.90 1.81
N LYS A 280 0.96 -17.74 2.43
CA LYS A 280 0.35 -16.48 2.00
C LYS A 280 1.30 -15.75 1.06
N LEU A 281 0.73 -15.17 0.00
CA LEU A 281 1.46 -14.34 -0.96
C LEU A 281 0.68 -13.06 -1.26
N PRO A 282 1.35 -11.91 -1.44
CA PRO A 282 0.68 -10.67 -1.83
C PRO A 282 0.15 -10.78 -3.25
N THR A 283 -1.10 -10.36 -3.45
CA THR A 283 -1.77 -10.42 -4.76
C THR A 283 -2.04 -9.04 -5.33
N LYS A 284 -2.28 -8.05 -4.47
CA LYS A 284 -2.54 -6.68 -4.93
C LYS A 284 -2.02 -5.67 -3.92
N ILE A 285 -1.38 -4.64 -4.43
CA ILE A 285 -0.92 -3.50 -3.64
C ILE A 285 -1.38 -2.24 -4.34
N THR A 286 -2.08 -1.38 -3.61
CA THR A 286 -2.45 -0.05 -4.08
C THR A 286 -1.88 0.99 -3.14
N TYR A 287 -1.48 2.11 -3.71
CA TYR A 287 -0.98 3.27 -2.98
C TYR A 287 -1.43 4.54 -3.69
N GLN A 288 -1.79 5.53 -2.89
CA GLN A 288 -1.95 6.91 -3.33
C GLN A 288 -1.31 7.79 -2.26
N GLY A 289 -0.43 8.68 -2.66
CA GLY A 289 0.25 9.54 -1.70
C GLY A 289 0.66 10.88 -2.25
N ASN A 290 0.63 11.84 -1.36
CA ASN A 290 1.16 13.17 -1.52
C ASN A 290 2.16 13.42 -0.39
N TRP A 291 3.37 13.90 -0.74
CA TRP A 291 4.42 14.27 0.19
C TRP A 291 4.96 15.64 -0.16
N ASP A 292 4.94 16.54 0.80
CA ASP A 292 5.57 17.87 0.66
C ASP A 292 6.63 18.05 1.75
N TYR A 293 7.86 18.29 1.33
CA TYR A 293 9.01 18.50 2.17
C TYR A 293 9.61 19.88 1.91
N PRO A 294 10.10 20.58 2.93
CA PRO A 294 10.84 21.82 2.74
C PRO A 294 11.98 21.63 1.75
N PHE A 295 12.10 22.57 0.82
CA PHE A 295 13.18 22.63 -0.17
C PHE A 295 13.21 21.49 -1.20
N LYS A 296 12.15 20.67 -1.29
CA LYS A 296 11.99 19.64 -2.34
C LYS A 296 10.71 19.88 -3.13
N LYS A 297 10.68 19.32 -4.35
CA LYS A 297 9.43 19.29 -5.12
C LYS A 297 8.44 18.39 -4.39
N GLU A 298 7.22 18.86 -4.25
CA GLU A 298 6.11 18.04 -3.79
C GLU A 298 5.95 16.78 -4.66
N GLU A 299 5.81 15.63 -4.02
CA GLU A 299 5.71 14.34 -4.66
C GLU A 299 4.28 13.80 -4.58
N ARG A 300 3.62 13.67 -5.73
CA ARG A 300 2.30 13.07 -5.87
C ARG A 300 2.38 11.84 -6.76
N ALA A 301 2.02 10.69 -6.20
CA ALA A 301 2.09 9.43 -6.94
C ALA A 301 0.99 8.46 -6.53
N SER A 302 0.61 7.61 -7.46
CA SER A 302 -0.24 6.44 -7.18
C SER A 302 0.33 5.20 -7.85
N PHE A 303 0.10 4.04 -7.21
CA PHE A 303 0.60 2.75 -7.67
C PHE A 303 -0.51 1.70 -7.60
N LEU A 304 -0.51 0.85 -8.60
CA LEU A 304 -1.22 -0.42 -8.58
C LEU A 304 -0.25 -1.52 -8.99
N ILE A 305 -0.06 -2.49 -8.12
CA ILE A 305 0.73 -3.68 -8.38
C ILE A 305 -0.19 -4.88 -8.21
N VAL A 306 -0.23 -5.75 -9.22
CA VAL A 306 -1.00 -6.99 -9.19
C VAL A 306 -0.06 -8.14 -9.49
N HIS A 307 0.00 -9.11 -8.58
CA HIS A 307 0.75 -10.34 -8.75
C HIS A 307 -0.19 -11.47 -9.16
N LYS A 308 0.20 -12.24 -10.18
CA LYS A 308 -0.60 -13.31 -10.78
C LYS A 308 0.26 -14.52 -11.10
N ASP A 309 -0.38 -15.62 -11.39
CA ASP A 309 0.23 -16.83 -11.95
C ASP A 309 1.36 -17.38 -11.05
N TYR A 310 1.16 -17.35 -9.74
CA TYR A 310 2.10 -17.93 -8.80
C TYR A 310 2.20 -19.45 -8.96
N HIS A 311 3.41 -19.95 -9.10
CA HIS A 311 3.71 -21.39 -8.97
C HIS A 311 5.07 -21.57 -8.31
N LEU A 312 5.25 -22.65 -7.57
CA LEU A 312 6.53 -22.96 -6.94
C LEU A 312 7.61 -23.05 -8.01
N GLY A 313 8.68 -22.32 -7.83
CA GLY A 313 9.87 -22.47 -8.65
C GLY A 313 10.45 -23.87 -8.49
N LYS A 314 11.02 -24.41 -9.56
CA LYS A 314 11.66 -25.73 -9.55
C LYS A 314 12.99 -25.72 -8.79
N GLY A 315 13.10 -25.08 -7.64
CA GLY A 315 14.28 -24.85 -6.83
C GLY A 315 15.51 -25.75 -7.11
N LYS A 316 16.70 -25.24 -6.82
CA LYS A 316 17.93 -26.05 -6.88
C LYS A 316 17.89 -27.18 -5.87
#